data_a640938d3606df5c62a281c6d477e27e
#
_entry.id   a640938d3606df5c62a281c6d477e27e
#
_cell.length_a   1.000
_cell.length_b   1.000
_cell.length_c   1.000
_cell.angle_alpha   90.00
_cell.angle_beta   90.00
_cell.angle_gamma   90.00
#
_symmetry.space_group_name_H-M   'P 1'
#
loop_
_entity.id
_entity.type
_entity.pdbx_description
1 polymer ?
#
loop_
_entity_poly.entity_id
_entity_poly.type
_entity_poly.pdbx_seq_one_letter_code
_entity_poly.pdbx_strand_id
1 'polypeptide(L)'
;MRFKKVSLILSALIATTLFAGCGNSAKPEEDKTTASEVKAEETVLKIAALNGGRGVEHWNKLIENFESTHEGVKIELTAESNLEEVIRPQIQGGNIPDLIYLATGRPEALTETFINEQALHDLSNVMEMTVPGESVKVKDKILDGFLDTSSTAPYGDGKTYLAPLFYSPTGLFYNKGLFEEKGYDVPKTWDEFFALGDKAKADGISLFAYPTAGYFDSAMPAMLAAAGGIDCFNKAMNFEEGFWTSDEATKVLETFAKLKDYTEPSVVANANGDNYKKNQQLVLDNKALFINNGDWLPGEMADAPRADGFEWGFTAYPAYEDGGDMYSYNFFEQMYIPAEASNIAEEFMAYLYSDEAVEIIAELGKSVVPVEGSIEIASKYLDELQVEILSVYENGAKPVMGGFAATEPVEGLVWNDSYVLIIDSIMNGTKTVEDWQNALTSASDQLRAAIIK
;
A
#
# COMPACT_ATOMS: atom_id res chain seq x y z
N MET A 1 4.82 22.47 -10.67
CA MET A 1 6.07 22.80 -11.41
C MET A 1 5.89 22.24 -12.83
N ARG A 2 5.95 23.05 -13.86
CA ARG A 2 5.71 22.56 -15.24
C ARG A 2 7.00 22.07 -15.84
N PHE A 3 7.10 20.78 -16.18
CA PHE A 3 8.18 20.27 -17.01
C PHE A 3 8.08 20.87 -18.41
N LYS A 4 9.09 21.62 -18.80
CA LYS A 4 9.16 22.15 -20.18
C LYS A 4 9.59 21.02 -21.11
N LYS A 5 8.74 20.66 -22.07
CA LYS A 5 9.13 19.80 -23.20
C LYS A 5 10.25 20.48 -23.98
N VAL A 6 11.45 19.95 -23.90
CA VAL A 6 12.58 20.35 -24.73
C VAL A 6 12.72 19.32 -25.85
N SER A 7 12.16 19.60 -27.01
CA SER A 7 12.42 18.85 -28.24
C SER A 7 13.80 19.23 -28.76
N LEU A 8 14.79 18.37 -28.62
CA LEU A 8 16.08 18.50 -29.26
C LEU A 8 15.98 17.89 -30.68
N ILE A 9 15.92 18.76 -31.70
CA ILE A 9 16.11 18.39 -33.09
C ILE A 9 17.61 18.29 -33.30
N LEU A 10 18.14 17.07 -33.44
CA LEU A 10 19.54 16.81 -33.79
C LEU A 10 19.67 16.81 -35.30
N SER A 11 20.15 17.91 -35.86
CA SER A 11 20.51 18.01 -37.28
C SER A 11 21.89 17.41 -37.52
N ALA A 12 21.97 16.24 -38.15
CA ALA A 12 23.21 15.64 -38.60
C ALA A 12 23.74 16.39 -39.82
N LEU A 13 24.86 17.10 -39.68
CA LEU A 13 25.64 17.64 -40.79
C LEU A 13 26.70 16.60 -41.22
N ILE A 14 26.50 15.98 -42.37
CA ILE A 14 27.51 15.15 -43.05
C ILE A 14 28.43 16.10 -43.83
N ALA A 15 29.68 16.20 -43.38
CA ALA A 15 30.73 16.87 -44.18
C ALA A 15 31.57 15.81 -44.90
N THR A 16 31.35 15.66 -46.19
CA THR A 16 32.22 14.91 -47.12
C THR A 16 33.40 15.75 -47.52
N THR A 17 34.62 15.36 -47.13
CA THR A 17 35.86 15.89 -47.70
C THR A 17 36.52 14.82 -48.57
N LEU A 18 36.48 15.07 -49.86
CA LEU A 18 37.28 14.36 -50.88
C LEU A 18 38.72 14.91 -50.87
N PHE A 19 39.68 14.04 -50.61
CA PHE A 19 41.08 14.32 -51.02
C PHE A 19 41.56 13.24 -51.98
N ALA A 20 41.86 13.67 -53.19
CA ALA A 20 42.58 12.89 -54.14
C ALA A 20 44.10 13.13 -54.02
N GLY A 21 44.88 12.05 -53.99
CA GLY A 21 46.33 12.12 -53.98
C GLY A 21 46.91 10.80 -54.48
N CYS A 22 47.56 10.85 -55.63
CA CYS A 22 48.18 9.72 -56.30
C CYS A 22 49.48 9.20 -55.70
N GLY A 23 49.68 7.89 -55.78
CA GLY A 23 50.94 7.28 -56.17
C GLY A 23 51.80 6.66 -55.10
N ASN A 24 51.95 5.42 -54.97
CA ASN A 24 53.06 4.57 -55.47
C ASN A 24 53.01 3.16 -54.82
N SER A 25 53.47 2.20 -55.64
CA SER A 25 53.47 0.76 -55.39
C SER A 25 54.34 0.30 -54.23
N ALA A 26 53.84 -0.61 -53.35
CA ALA A 26 54.58 -1.60 -52.57
C ALA A 26 53.71 -2.78 -52.10
N LYS A 27 54.29 -3.96 -52.04
CA LYS A 27 53.79 -5.32 -51.90
C LYS A 27 52.79 -5.56 -50.73
N PRO A 28 52.00 -6.66 -50.77
CA PRO A 28 51.01 -6.99 -49.73
C PRO A 28 51.67 -7.58 -48.48
N GLU A 29 51.51 -6.95 -47.33
CA GLU A 29 51.60 -7.53 -46.00
C GLU A 29 50.24 -8.05 -45.59
N GLU A 30 50.25 -9.25 -44.97
CA GLU A 30 49.08 -9.92 -44.43
C GLU A 30 48.40 -9.03 -43.38
N ASP A 31 47.20 -8.59 -43.69
CA ASP A 31 46.35 -7.82 -42.80
C ASP A 31 45.75 -8.78 -41.76
N LYS A 32 46.31 -8.78 -40.55
CA LYS A 32 45.65 -9.34 -39.37
C LYS A 32 44.46 -8.45 -39.06
N THR A 33 43.31 -8.89 -39.52
CA THR A 33 42.02 -8.33 -39.09
C THR A 33 41.88 -8.55 -37.61
N THR A 34 42.27 -7.56 -36.80
CA THR A 34 41.79 -7.44 -35.42
C THR A 34 40.29 -7.20 -35.51
N ALA A 35 39.54 -8.23 -35.21
CA ALA A 35 38.11 -8.07 -34.91
C ALA A 35 38.02 -7.06 -33.77
N SER A 36 37.57 -5.86 -34.09
CA SER A 36 37.15 -4.91 -33.08
C SER A 36 35.93 -5.57 -32.39
N GLU A 37 36.11 -6.06 -31.19
CA GLU A 37 34.98 -6.41 -30.34
C GLU A 37 34.14 -5.13 -30.20
N VAL A 38 33.01 -5.10 -30.86
CA VAL A 38 31.96 -4.13 -30.61
C VAL A 38 31.49 -4.48 -29.19
N LYS A 39 32.00 -3.75 -28.20
CA LYS A 39 31.38 -3.78 -26.86
C LYS A 39 29.91 -3.47 -27.07
N ALA A 40 29.04 -4.39 -26.75
CA ALA A 40 27.62 -4.10 -26.62
C ALA A 40 27.49 -2.88 -25.70
N GLU A 41 26.73 -1.89 -26.10
CA GLU A 41 26.43 -0.75 -25.23
C GLU A 41 25.71 -1.30 -23.98
N GLU A 42 26.27 -1.03 -22.82
CA GLU A 42 25.71 -1.43 -21.54
C GLU A 42 24.43 -0.61 -21.31
N THR A 43 23.30 -1.30 -21.12
CA THR A 43 22.03 -0.66 -20.79
C THR A 43 21.98 -0.44 -19.27
N VAL A 44 21.93 0.81 -18.83
CA VAL A 44 21.84 1.14 -17.40
C VAL A 44 20.38 1.41 -17.03
N LEU A 45 19.88 0.66 -16.04
CA LEU A 45 18.57 0.86 -15.40
C LEU A 45 18.77 1.52 -14.04
N LYS A 46 18.15 2.66 -13.80
CA LYS A 46 18.24 3.38 -12.52
C LYS A 46 16.99 3.12 -11.68
N ILE A 47 17.19 2.53 -10.51
CA ILE A 47 16.13 2.25 -9.55
C ILE A 47 16.30 3.16 -8.35
N ALA A 48 15.21 3.81 -7.93
CA ALA A 48 15.12 4.53 -6.69
C ALA A 48 14.14 3.82 -5.74
N ALA A 49 14.62 3.35 -4.59
CA ALA A 49 13.82 2.58 -3.65
C ALA A 49 13.88 3.18 -2.24
N LEU A 50 12.71 3.33 -1.60
CA LEU A 50 12.65 3.75 -0.21
C LEU A 50 13.29 2.68 0.69
N ASN A 51 14.34 3.06 1.41
CA ASN A 51 14.93 2.24 2.46
C ASN A 51 14.14 2.42 3.77
N GLY A 52 13.08 1.64 3.90
CA GLY A 52 12.19 1.62 5.06
C GLY A 52 12.44 0.41 5.97
N GLY A 53 11.40 -0.04 6.67
CA GLY A 53 11.46 -1.14 7.63
C GLY A 53 11.88 -2.49 7.05
N ARG A 54 11.78 -2.68 5.73
CA ARG A 54 12.17 -3.92 5.02
C ARG A 54 13.65 -3.99 4.65
N GLY A 55 14.42 -2.90 4.86
CA GLY A 55 15.83 -2.82 4.48
C GLY A 55 16.04 -2.83 2.96
N VAL A 56 17.28 -3.10 2.53
CA VAL A 56 17.69 -3.06 1.12
C VAL A 56 18.26 -4.39 0.59
N GLU A 57 18.43 -5.38 1.45
CA GLU A 57 19.06 -6.66 1.11
C GLU A 57 18.31 -7.39 0.00
N HIS A 58 16.98 -7.37 0.04
CA HIS A 58 16.15 -7.96 -1.01
C HIS A 58 16.34 -7.25 -2.37
N TRP A 59 16.46 -5.92 -2.40
CA TRP A 59 16.73 -5.18 -3.63
C TRP A 59 18.08 -5.58 -4.24
N ASN A 60 19.13 -5.65 -3.43
CA ASN A 60 20.46 -6.06 -3.90
C ASN A 60 20.41 -7.46 -4.52
N LYS A 61 19.68 -8.40 -3.90
CA LYS A 61 19.59 -9.77 -4.41
C LYS A 61 18.74 -9.89 -5.67
N LEU A 62 17.61 -9.17 -5.73
CA LEU A 62 16.78 -9.06 -6.93
C LEU A 62 17.56 -8.52 -8.12
N ILE A 63 18.35 -7.47 -7.90
CA ILE A 63 19.22 -6.86 -8.91
C ILE A 63 20.28 -7.85 -9.39
N GLU A 64 21.01 -8.51 -8.47
CA GLU A 64 22.02 -9.53 -8.82
C GLU A 64 21.41 -10.62 -9.71
N ASN A 65 20.25 -11.15 -9.36
CA ASN A 65 19.59 -12.21 -10.11
C ASN A 65 19.13 -11.73 -11.49
N PHE A 66 18.53 -10.54 -11.58
CA PHE A 66 18.09 -9.98 -12.85
C PHE A 66 19.28 -9.71 -13.80
N GLU A 67 20.34 -9.07 -13.31
CA GLU A 67 21.57 -8.84 -14.09
C GLU A 67 22.19 -10.15 -14.59
N SER A 68 22.11 -11.24 -13.81
CA SER A 68 22.68 -12.53 -14.18
C SER A 68 21.99 -13.18 -15.40
N THR A 69 20.73 -12.81 -15.66
CA THR A 69 19.90 -13.33 -16.74
C THR A 69 19.76 -12.35 -17.91
N HIS A 70 20.24 -11.12 -17.76
CA HIS A 70 20.13 -10.03 -18.76
C HIS A 70 21.53 -9.48 -19.11
N GLU A 71 22.25 -10.20 -20.00
CA GLU A 71 23.60 -9.81 -20.42
C GLU A 71 23.63 -8.38 -20.99
N GLY A 72 24.54 -7.56 -20.51
CA GLY A 72 24.68 -6.16 -20.94
C GLY A 72 23.77 -5.17 -20.20
N VAL A 73 22.97 -5.65 -19.23
CA VAL A 73 22.18 -4.79 -18.33
C VAL A 73 22.96 -4.55 -17.06
N LYS A 74 22.98 -3.30 -16.62
CA LYS A 74 23.51 -2.87 -15.31
C LYS A 74 22.44 -2.07 -14.57
N ILE A 75 22.23 -2.38 -13.27
CA ILE A 75 21.25 -1.68 -12.44
C ILE A 75 21.96 -0.82 -11.41
N GLU A 76 21.62 0.47 -11.39
CA GLU A 76 22.07 1.42 -10.37
C GLU A 76 20.94 1.65 -9.35
N LEU A 77 21.14 1.21 -8.12
CA LEU A 77 20.19 1.38 -7.02
C LEU A 77 20.51 2.61 -6.19
N THR A 78 19.54 3.51 -6.04
CA THR A 78 19.54 4.56 -5.00
C THR A 78 18.52 4.14 -3.94
N ALA A 79 18.98 3.77 -2.74
CA ALA A 79 18.12 3.31 -1.65
C ALA A 79 18.42 4.12 -0.37
N GLU A 80 17.50 5.03 -0.03
CA GLU A 80 17.67 5.98 1.10
C GLU A 80 16.38 6.07 1.92
N SER A 81 16.51 6.32 3.22
CA SER A 81 15.35 6.53 4.11
C SER A 81 14.66 7.88 3.87
N ASN A 82 15.39 8.86 3.38
CA ASN A 82 14.90 10.17 2.93
C ASN A 82 14.93 10.27 1.39
N LEU A 83 14.50 9.23 0.71
CA LEU A 83 14.63 9.05 -0.73
C LEU A 83 14.17 10.28 -1.53
N GLU A 84 13.03 10.86 -1.14
CA GLU A 84 12.41 11.99 -1.84
C GLU A 84 13.32 13.23 -1.86
N GLU A 85 13.99 13.51 -0.76
CA GLU A 85 14.96 14.61 -0.66
C GLU A 85 16.17 14.37 -1.57
N VAL A 86 16.60 13.11 -1.69
CA VAL A 86 17.78 12.72 -2.49
C VAL A 86 17.47 12.76 -3.98
N ILE A 87 16.32 12.20 -4.43
CA ILE A 87 16.05 12.08 -5.87
C ILE A 87 15.34 13.31 -6.47
N ARG A 88 14.62 14.12 -5.68
CA ARG A 88 13.94 15.33 -6.20
C ARG A 88 14.86 16.30 -6.92
N PRO A 89 16.07 16.66 -6.41
CA PRO A 89 17.02 17.49 -7.14
C PRO A 89 17.54 16.82 -8.42
N GLN A 90 17.70 15.49 -8.42
CA GLN A 90 18.15 14.74 -9.59
C GLN A 90 17.08 14.79 -10.70
N ILE A 91 15.81 14.55 -10.34
CA ILE A 91 14.65 14.66 -11.24
C ILE A 91 14.56 16.06 -11.84
N GLN A 92 14.73 17.10 -11.03
CA GLN A 92 14.74 18.50 -11.49
C GLN A 92 15.89 18.80 -12.43
N GLY A 93 17.03 18.12 -12.27
CA GLY A 93 18.19 18.19 -13.14
C GLY A 93 18.08 17.35 -14.43
N GLY A 94 16.96 16.63 -14.62
CA GLY A 94 16.75 15.75 -15.78
C GLY A 94 17.36 14.34 -15.62
N ASN A 95 17.88 13.99 -14.44
CA ASN A 95 18.33 12.63 -14.12
C ASN A 95 17.20 11.90 -13.38
N ILE A 96 16.21 11.40 -14.14
CA ILE A 96 15.02 10.73 -13.63
C ILE A 96 15.34 9.24 -13.45
N PRO A 97 15.04 8.61 -12.31
CA PRO A 97 15.08 7.15 -12.18
C PRO A 97 14.12 6.48 -13.17
N ASP A 98 14.49 5.30 -13.66
CA ASP A 98 13.64 4.52 -14.57
C ASP A 98 12.53 3.78 -13.85
N LEU A 99 12.76 3.41 -12.56
CA LEU A 99 11.76 2.79 -11.67
C LEU A 99 11.88 3.42 -10.29
N ILE A 100 10.73 3.73 -9.69
CA ILE A 100 10.65 4.28 -8.34
C ILE A 100 9.72 3.41 -7.49
N TYR A 101 10.25 2.96 -6.34
CA TYR A 101 9.47 2.32 -5.27
C TYR A 101 9.27 3.33 -4.15
N LEU A 102 8.05 3.85 -4.05
CA LEU A 102 7.69 4.90 -3.09
C LEU A 102 6.17 4.96 -2.91
N ALA A 103 5.69 4.85 -1.66
CA ALA A 103 4.27 4.91 -1.36
C ALA A 103 3.67 6.31 -1.55
N THR A 104 2.36 6.38 -1.83
CA THR A 104 1.57 7.61 -1.71
C THR A 104 1.31 7.97 -0.24
N GLY A 105 0.82 9.19 0.01
CA GLY A 105 0.49 9.65 1.36
C GLY A 105 1.69 10.09 2.20
N ARG A 106 2.89 10.17 1.62
CA ARG A 106 4.08 10.62 2.32
C ARG A 106 4.14 12.14 2.41
N PRO A 107 4.75 12.72 3.47
CA PRO A 107 4.80 14.17 3.68
C PRO A 107 5.38 14.96 2.50
N GLU A 108 6.39 14.39 1.83
CA GLU A 108 7.06 15.03 0.70
C GLU A 108 6.27 14.96 -0.62
N ALA A 109 5.24 14.12 -0.69
CA ALA A 109 4.28 14.03 -1.78
C ALA A 109 4.92 13.94 -3.20
N LEU A 110 6.02 13.18 -3.32
CA LEU A 110 6.70 13.05 -4.62
C LEU A 110 5.88 12.21 -5.60
N THR A 111 5.30 11.11 -5.14
CA THR A 111 4.43 10.25 -5.97
C THR A 111 3.21 11.02 -6.45
N GLU A 112 2.57 11.81 -5.56
CA GLU A 112 1.45 12.69 -5.90
C GLU A 112 1.85 13.77 -6.90
N THR A 113 3.10 14.24 -6.85
CA THR A 113 3.62 15.19 -7.85
C THR A 113 3.63 14.55 -9.24
N PHE A 114 4.12 13.29 -9.37
CA PHE A 114 4.07 12.56 -10.64
C PHE A 114 2.64 12.32 -11.13
N ILE A 115 1.73 11.98 -10.22
CA ILE A 115 0.30 11.80 -10.54
C ILE A 115 -0.29 13.12 -11.07
N ASN A 116 -0.13 14.20 -10.33
CA ASN A 116 -0.71 15.51 -10.67
C ASN A 116 -0.16 16.09 -11.97
N GLU A 117 1.09 15.83 -12.30
CA GLU A 117 1.73 16.26 -13.54
C GLU A 117 1.49 15.30 -14.71
N GLN A 118 0.74 14.21 -14.50
CA GLN A 118 0.51 13.13 -15.47
C GLN A 118 1.84 12.61 -16.05
N ALA A 119 2.83 12.46 -15.20
CA ALA A 119 4.19 12.07 -15.55
C ALA A 119 4.49 10.58 -15.27
N LEU A 120 3.45 9.76 -15.09
CA LEU A 120 3.55 8.31 -14.92
C LEU A 120 3.44 7.60 -16.27
N HIS A 121 4.20 6.53 -16.42
CA HIS A 121 4.10 5.60 -17.55
C HIS A 121 2.87 4.70 -17.41
N ASP A 122 2.20 4.43 -18.54
CA ASP A 122 1.09 3.48 -18.61
C ASP A 122 1.63 2.04 -18.51
N LEU A 123 1.34 1.36 -17.39
CA LEU A 123 1.81 0.00 -17.10
C LEU A 123 0.95 -1.10 -17.73
N SER A 124 -0.02 -0.77 -18.58
CA SER A 124 -0.89 -1.78 -19.23
C SER A 124 -0.08 -2.84 -19.97
N ASN A 125 1.07 -2.46 -20.57
CA ASN A 125 1.97 -3.40 -21.21
C ASN A 125 2.60 -4.37 -20.20
N VAL A 126 3.08 -3.88 -19.06
CA VAL A 126 3.62 -4.72 -17.97
C VAL A 126 2.56 -5.70 -17.47
N MET A 127 1.32 -5.24 -17.30
CA MET A 127 0.21 -6.08 -16.84
C MET A 127 -0.11 -7.22 -17.81
N GLU A 128 0.11 -7.03 -19.10
CA GLU A 128 -0.07 -8.04 -20.17
C GLU A 128 1.16 -8.93 -20.40
N MET A 129 2.33 -8.59 -19.83
CA MET A 129 3.52 -9.42 -19.93
C MET A 129 3.33 -10.76 -19.21
N THR A 130 3.95 -11.80 -19.74
CA THR A 130 4.08 -13.08 -19.04
C THR A 130 5.12 -12.93 -17.93
N VAL A 131 4.81 -13.40 -16.73
CA VAL A 131 5.75 -13.40 -15.59
C VAL A 131 6.97 -14.25 -15.96
N PRO A 132 8.20 -13.73 -15.81
CA PRO A 132 9.42 -14.45 -16.16
C PRO A 132 9.50 -15.82 -15.48
N GLY A 133 9.77 -16.87 -16.28
CA GLY A 133 9.84 -18.26 -15.80
C GLY A 133 8.50 -18.97 -15.62
N GLU A 134 7.38 -18.30 -15.85
CA GLU A 134 6.02 -18.81 -15.62
C GLU A 134 5.18 -18.79 -16.92
N SER A 135 3.91 -19.22 -16.85
CA SER A 135 2.97 -19.20 -17.98
C SER A 135 1.77 -18.26 -17.77
N VAL A 136 1.75 -17.52 -16.66
CA VAL A 136 0.69 -16.60 -16.25
C VAL A 136 1.08 -15.15 -16.59
N LYS A 137 0.11 -14.30 -16.88
CA LYS A 137 0.35 -12.86 -17.03
C LYS A 137 0.46 -12.19 -15.67
N VAL A 138 1.16 -11.05 -15.60
CA VAL A 138 1.32 -10.25 -14.38
C VAL A 138 -0.05 -9.93 -13.77
N LYS A 139 -0.99 -9.38 -14.55
CA LYS A 139 -2.33 -9.04 -14.07
C LYS A 139 -3.14 -10.23 -13.56
N ASP A 140 -2.95 -11.40 -14.17
CA ASP A 140 -3.70 -12.62 -13.83
C ASP A 140 -3.09 -13.34 -12.61
N LYS A 141 -1.88 -12.97 -12.20
CA LYS A 141 -1.20 -13.46 -11.00
C LYS A 141 -1.43 -12.57 -9.79
N ILE A 142 -1.65 -11.25 -10.01
CA ILE A 142 -1.97 -10.31 -8.92
C ILE A 142 -3.32 -10.67 -8.31
N LEU A 143 -3.40 -10.67 -6.99
CA LEU A 143 -4.62 -10.99 -6.23
C LEU A 143 -5.77 -10.03 -6.58
N ASP A 144 -6.98 -10.56 -6.60
CA ASP A 144 -8.20 -9.79 -6.84
C ASP A 144 -8.31 -8.59 -5.88
N GLY A 145 -8.69 -7.44 -6.41
CA GLY A 145 -8.88 -6.20 -5.65
C GLY A 145 -7.60 -5.36 -5.45
N PHE A 146 -6.44 -5.82 -5.93
CA PHE A 146 -5.20 -5.05 -5.91
C PHE A 146 -4.95 -4.21 -7.18
N LEU A 147 -5.72 -4.44 -8.24
CA LEU A 147 -5.74 -3.62 -9.45
C LEU A 147 -7.08 -2.89 -9.58
N ASP A 148 -7.18 -1.96 -10.53
CA ASP A 148 -8.38 -1.17 -10.83
C ASP A 148 -8.92 -0.35 -9.64
N THR A 149 -8.02 0.03 -8.72
CA THR A 149 -8.32 0.89 -7.58
C THR A 149 -7.90 2.33 -7.85
N SER A 150 -8.44 3.31 -7.11
CA SER A 150 -7.97 4.70 -7.20
C SER A 150 -6.48 4.85 -6.89
N SER A 151 -5.90 3.91 -6.14
CA SER A 151 -4.47 3.88 -5.81
C SER A 151 -3.59 3.35 -6.93
N THR A 152 -4.11 2.47 -7.79
CA THR A 152 -3.35 1.90 -8.92
C THR A 152 -3.68 2.55 -10.25
N ALA A 153 -4.88 3.11 -10.39
CA ALA A 153 -5.43 3.78 -11.57
C ALA A 153 -5.86 5.24 -11.25
N PRO A 154 -4.92 6.12 -10.88
CA PRO A 154 -5.23 7.45 -10.32
C PRO A 154 -5.93 8.38 -11.31
N TYR A 155 -5.90 8.09 -12.61
CA TYR A 155 -6.53 8.92 -13.63
C TYR A 155 -7.96 8.48 -14.01
N GLY A 156 -8.45 7.36 -13.47
CA GLY A 156 -9.81 6.86 -13.73
C GLY A 156 -10.06 6.45 -15.19
N ASP A 157 -9.02 6.18 -15.96
CA ASP A 157 -9.07 5.78 -17.38
C ASP A 157 -9.03 4.26 -17.59
N GLY A 158 -9.06 3.47 -16.51
CA GLY A 158 -9.01 2.01 -16.53
C GLY A 158 -7.63 1.43 -16.79
N LYS A 159 -6.57 2.22 -16.63
CA LYS A 159 -5.19 1.79 -16.81
C LYS A 159 -4.44 1.79 -15.50
N THR A 160 -3.47 0.89 -15.37
CA THR A 160 -2.57 0.83 -14.21
C THR A 160 -1.39 1.76 -14.43
N TYR A 161 -1.08 2.57 -13.42
CA TYR A 161 0.08 3.48 -13.40
C TYR A 161 0.97 3.26 -12.18
N LEU A 162 0.39 2.74 -11.10
CA LEU A 162 1.05 2.42 -9.84
C LEU A 162 0.87 0.92 -9.59
N ALA A 163 1.96 0.16 -9.68
CA ALA A 163 1.93 -1.29 -9.54
C ALA A 163 2.11 -1.70 -8.08
N PRO A 164 1.26 -2.57 -7.49
CA PRO A 164 1.37 -2.99 -6.11
C PRO A 164 2.61 -3.87 -5.91
N LEU A 165 3.44 -3.58 -4.89
CA LEU A 165 4.60 -4.40 -4.56
C LEU A 165 4.49 -5.06 -3.19
N PHE A 166 4.14 -4.30 -2.14
CA PHE A 166 3.93 -4.83 -0.80
C PHE A 166 2.59 -4.41 -0.26
N TYR A 167 2.09 -5.15 0.72
CA TYR A 167 0.85 -4.84 1.41
C TYR A 167 0.94 -5.11 2.91
N SER A 168 0.16 -4.34 3.67
CA SER A 168 0.06 -4.41 5.12
C SER A 168 -1.41 -4.37 5.52
N PRO A 169 -2.03 -5.53 5.82
CA PRO A 169 -3.43 -5.60 6.19
C PRO A 169 -3.70 -4.95 7.55
N THR A 170 -4.86 -4.34 7.69
CA THR A 170 -5.40 -3.87 8.96
C THR A 170 -6.66 -4.63 9.34
N GLY A 171 -6.92 -4.74 10.63
CA GLY A 171 -8.08 -5.48 11.11
C GLY A 171 -8.15 -5.49 12.64
N LEU A 172 -8.73 -6.55 13.16
CA LEU A 172 -8.93 -6.75 14.58
C LEU A 172 -7.93 -7.79 15.12
N PHE A 173 -7.10 -7.36 16.05
CA PHE A 173 -6.21 -8.23 16.80
C PHE A 173 -6.85 -8.69 18.10
N TYR A 174 -6.59 -9.93 18.51
CA TYR A 174 -7.14 -10.54 19.71
C TYR A 174 -6.17 -11.56 20.33
N ASN A 175 -6.49 -12.08 21.51
CA ASN A 175 -5.71 -13.14 22.16
C ASN A 175 -6.34 -14.52 21.88
N LYS A 176 -5.75 -15.35 21.02
CA LYS A 176 -6.21 -16.72 20.71
C LYS A 176 -6.30 -17.58 21.96
N GLY A 177 -5.29 -17.54 22.83
CA GLY A 177 -5.28 -18.33 24.06
C GLY A 177 -6.45 -18.02 24.96
N LEU A 178 -6.86 -16.74 25.09
CA LEU A 178 -8.06 -16.35 25.81
C LEU A 178 -9.33 -16.87 25.14
N PHE A 179 -9.41 -16.77 23.81
CA PHE A 179 -10.57 -17.26 23.05
C PHE A 179 -10.75 -18.75 23.22
N GLU A 180 -9.67 -19.52 23.16
CA GLU A 180 -9.69 -20.97 23.42
C GLU A 180 -10.10 -21.30 24.87
N GLU A 181 -9.50 -20.63 25.86
CA GLU A 181 -9.84 -20.80 27.29
C GLU A 181 -11.33 -20.55 27.57
N LYS A 182 -11.90 -19.51 26.98
CA LYS A 182 -13.29 -19.09 27.22
C LYS A 182 -14.29 -19.77 26.28
N GLY A 183 -13.86 -20.48 25.27
CA GLY A 183 -14.73 -21.01 24.23
C GLY A 183 -15.46 -19.89 23.48
N TYR A 184 -14.71 -18.85 23.10
CA TYR A 184 -15.20 -17.76 22.26
C TYR A 184 -14.90 -18.08 20.80
N ASP A 185 -15.86 -17.81 19.93
CA ASP A 185 -15.68 -17.86 18.48
C ASP A 185 -15.31 -16.47 17.96
N VAL A 186 -14.45 -16.43 16.93
CA VAL A 186 -14.12 -15.17 16.24
C VAL A 186 -15.33 -14.74 15.41
N PRO A 187 -15.92 -13.54 15.67
CA PRO A 187 -17.14 -13.10 15.04
C PRO A 187 -16.91 -12.78 13.54
N LYS A 188 -17.87 -13.18 12.70
CA LYS A 188 -17.87 -12.91 11.27
C LYS A 188 -18.80 -11.76 10.90
N THR A 189 -19.77 -11.44 11.78
CA THR A 189 -20.70 -10.32 11.59
C THR A 189 -20.65 -9.36 12.76
N TRP A 190 -21.08 -8.11 12.54
CA TRP A 190 -21.20 -7.12 13.63
C TRP A 190 -22.20 -7.55 14.69
N ASP A 191 -23.24 -8.31 14.34
CA ASP A 191 -24.19 -8.84 15.32
C ASP A 191 -23.53 -9.89 16.21
N GLU A 192 -22.75 -10.81 15.65
CA GLU A 192 -21.93 -11.76 16.42
C GLU A 192 -20.89 -11.06 17.28
N PHE A 193 -20.26 -9.98 16.76
CA PHE A 193 -19.27 -9.19 17.49
C PHE A 193 -19.88 -8.58 18.75
N PHE A 194 -21.02 -7.95 18.65
CA PHE A 194 -21.70 -7.39 19.81
C PHE A 194 -22.27 -8.46 20.76
N ALA A 195 -22.77 -9.58 20.23
CA ALA A 195 -23.22 -10.70 21.05
C ALA A 195 -22.05 -11.31 21.87
N LEU A 196 -20.86 -11.40 21.27
CA LEU A 196 -19.64 -11.77 21.99
C LEU A 196 -19.30 -10.73 23.07
N GLY A 197 -19.48 -9.45 22.79
CA GLY A 197 -19.31 -8.38 23.78
C GLY A 197 -20.21 -8.52 25.00
N ASP A 198 -21.48 -8.86 24.79
CA ASP A 198 -22.42 -9.13 25.90
C ASP A 198 -21.97 -10.35 26.72
N LYS A 199 -21.47 -11.40 26.11
CA LYS A 199 -20.89 -12.58 26.75
C LYS A 199 -19.64 -12.24 27.56
N ALA A 200 -18.69 -11.51 26.96
CA ALA A 200 -17.42 -11.11 27.58
C ALA A 200 -17.61 -10.17 28.76
N LYS A 201 -18.63 -9.30 28.70
CA LYS A 201 -19.00 -8.41 29.81
C LYS A 201 -19.38 -9.16 31.07
N ALA A 202 -20.00 -10.34 30.96
CA ALA A 202 -20.30 -11.20 32.08
C ALA A 202 -19.00 -11.76 32.74
N ASP A 203 -17.94 -11.92 32.00
CA ASP A 203 -16.61 -12.32 32.44
C ASP A 203 -15.76 -11.13 32.94
N GLY A 204 -16.28 -9.91 32.87
CA GLY A 204 -15.60 -8.68 33.29
C GLY A 204 -14.58 -8.19 32.26
N ILE A 205 -14.70 -8.61 30.98
CA ILE A 205 -13.81 -8.24 29.88
C ILE A 205 -14.57 -7.31 28.94
N SER A 206 -13.95 -6.19 28.52
CA SER A 206 -14.50 -5.32 27.49
C SER A 206 -14.33 -5.93 26.11
N LEU A 207 -15.23 -5.62 25.18
CA LEU A 207 -15.13 -6.15 23.81
C LEU A 207 -14.01 -5.48 23.02
N PHE A 208 -13.83 -4.16 23.19
CA PHE A 208 -13.08 -3.38 22.24
C PHE A 208 -12.13 -2.36 22.90
N ALA A 209 -11.01 -2.15 22.22
CA ALA A 209 -10.08 -1.05 22.45
C ALA A 209 -9.63 -0.49 21.09
N TYR A 210 -9.08 0.73 21.07
CA TYR A 210 -8.40 1.31 19.91
C TYR A 210 -7.19 2.13 20.38
N PRO A 211 -6.10 2.20 19.60
CA PRO A 211 -4.90 2.93 20.01
C PRO A 211 -5.16 4.43 20.14
N THR A 212 -5.57 5.07 19.06
CA THR A 212 -6.04 6.47 18.96
C THR A 212 -7.16 6.54 17.94
N ALA A 213 -7.92 7.62 17.92
CA ALA A 213 -8.98 7.85 16.91
C ALA A 213 -8.43 7.80 15.47
N GLY A 214 -7.18 8.18 15.25
CA GLY A 214 -6.55 8.13 13.93
C GLY A 214 -6.51 6.74 13.30
N TYR A 215 -6.44 5.66 14.09
CA TYR A 215 -6.44 4.28 13.58
C TYR A 215 -7.77 3.85 12.95
N PHE A 216 -8.82 4.64 13.11
CA PHE A 216 -10.08 4.39 12.41
C PHE A 216 -10.05 4.83 10.94
N ASP A 217 -8.98 5.46 10.48
CA ASP A 217 -8.73 5.73 9.06
C ASP A 217 -8.64 4.46 8.20
N SER A 218 -8.29 3.33 8.82
CA SER A 218 -8.30 2.02 8.18
C SER A 218 -9.60 1.23 8.43
N ALA A 219 -10.21 1.35 9.61
CA ALA A 219 -11.45 0.66 9.93
C ALA A 219 -12.65 1.22 9.14
N MET A 220 -12.77 2.55 9.04
CA MET A 220 -13.89 3.21 8.35
C MET A 220 -14.00 2.78 6.88
N PRO A 221 -12.93 2.80 6.06
CA PRO A 221 -12.98 2.31 4.69
C PRO A 221 -13.43 0.86 4.57
N ALA A 222 -12.90 -0.04 5.42
CA ALA A 222 -13.26 -1.45 5.41
C ALA A 222 -14.74 -1.66 5.77
N MET A 223 -15.24 -0.91 6.76
CA MET A 223 -16.64 -0.96 7.16
C MET A 223 -17.58 -0.39 6.09
N LEU A 224 -17.18 0.68 5.40
CA LEU A 224 -17.94 1.23 4.26
C LEU A 224 -18.03 0.23 3.12
N ALA A 225 -16.92 -0.45 2.80
CA ALA A 225 -16.90 -1.52 1.79
C ALA A 225 -17.78 -2.71 2.22
N ALA A 226 -17.77 -3.08 3.52
CA ALA A 226 -18.64 -4.15 4.03
C ALA A 226 -20.13 -3.76 4.03
N ALA A 227 -20.45 -2.46 4.15
CA ALA A 227 -21.82 -1.97 4.17
C ALA A 227 -22.48 -1.89 2.78
N GLY A 228 -21.71 -1.61 1.72
CA GLY A 228 -22.26 -1.38 0.38
C GLY A 228 -21.31 -1.70 -0.78
N GLY A 229 -20.29 -2.52 -0.55
CA GLY A 229 -19.30 -2.91 -1.55
C GLY A 229 -18.27 -1.80 -1.85
N ILE A 230 -17.40 -2.06 -2.80
CA ILE A 230 -16.36 -1.11 -3.24
C ILE A 230 -16.97 0.19 -3.78
N ASP A 231 -18.16 0.15 -4.37
CA ASP A 231 -18.85 1.37 -4.83
C ASP A 231 -19.19 2.31 -3.67
N CYS A 232 -19.59 1.77 -2.52
CA CYS A 232 -19.85 2.55 -1.31
C CYS A 232 -18.57 3.23 -0.81
N PHE A 233 -17.48 2.48 -0.73
CA PHE A 233 -16.16 3.02 -0.41
C PHE A 233 -15.74 4.14 -1.39
N ASN A 234 -15.85 3.90 -2.70
CA ASN A 234 -15.46 4.88 -3.72
C ASN A 234 -16.30 6.17 -3.65
N LYS A 235 -17.58 6.10 -3.34
CA LYS A 235 -18.43 7.28 -3.14
C LYS A 235 -17.95 8.13 -1.97
N ALA A 236 -17.56 7.50 -0.86
CA ALA A 236 -16.97 8.20 0.28
C ALA A 236 -15.65 8.89 -0.10
N MET A 237 -14.76 8.16 -0.77
CA MET A 237 -13.44 8.68 -1.16
C MET A 237 -13.52 9.83 -2.16
N ASN A 238 -14.55 9.85 -3.00
CA ASN A 238 -14.78 10.92 -3.99
C ASN A 238 -15.67 12.06 -3.46
N PHE A 239 -15.94 12.11 -2.16
CA PHE A 239 -16.80 13.13 -1.55
C PHE A 239 -18.16 13.25 -2.23
N GLU A 240 -18.81 12.14 -2.61
CA GLU A 240 -20.10 12.15 -3.31
C GLU A 240 -21.16 12.91 -2.52
N GLU A 241 -21.97 13.70 -3.21
CA GLU A 241 -23.02 14.53 -2.59
C GLU A 241 -24.03 13.67 -1.83
N GLY A 242 -24.29 14.04 -0.58
CA GLY A 242 -25.26 13.34 0.26
C GLY A 242 -24.79 11.97 0.79
N PHE A 243 -23.60 11.51 0.44
CA PHE A 243 -23.11 10.17 0.82
C PHE A 243 -23.19 9.93 2.33
N TRP A 244 -22.74 10.88 3.17
CA TRP A 244 -22.67 10.68 4.62
C TRP A 244 -24.03 10.60 5.33
N THR A 245 -25.13 10.81 4.58
CA THR A 245 -26.51 10.60 5.06
C THR A 245 -27.19 9.41 4.36
N SER A 246 -26.48 8.63 3.58
CA SER A 246 -26.98 7.38 2.99
C SER A 246 -27.21 6.31 4.06
N ASP A 247 -27.97 5.28 3.73
CA ASP A 247 -28.26 4.17 4.63
C ASP A 247 -26.98 3.41 5.01
N GLU A 248 -26.06 3.23 4.05
CA GLU A 248 -24.79 2.54 4.23
C GLU A 248 -23.86 3.32 5.17
N ALA A 249 -23.67 4.63 4.92
CA ALA A 249 -22.86 5.48 5.77
C ALA A 249 -23.47 5.58 7.18
N THR A 250 -24.78 5.73 7.29
CA THR A 250 -25.50 5.77 8.58
C THR A 250 -25.26 4.48 9.36
N LYS A 251 -25.39 3.31 8.72
CA LYS A 251 -25.13 2.01 9.34
C LYS A 251 -23.72 1.91 9.92
N VAL A 252 -22.71 2.39 9.19
CA VAL A 252 -21.31 2.41 9.65
C VAL A 252 -21.14 3.33 10.85
N LEU A 253 -21.63 4.56 10.79
CA LEU A 253 -21.52 5.54 11.88
C LEU A 253 -22.26 5.09 13.14
N GLU A 254 -23.43 4.45 13.00
CA GLU A 254 -24.17 3.84 14.11
C GLU A 254 -23.42 2.66 14.74
N THR A 255 -22.69 1.88 13.93
CA THR A 255 -21.84 0.79 14.45
C THR A 255 -20.72 1.34 15.32
N PHE A 256 -20.05 2.41 14.91
CA PHE A 256 -19.07 3.10 15.75
C PHE A 256 -19.70 3.68 17.03
N ALA A 257 -20.87 4.27 16.92
CA ALA A 257 -21.57 4.79 18.09
C ALA A 257 -21.96 3.67 19.10
N LYS A 258 -22.31 2.49 18.58
CA LYS A 258 -22.61 1.30 19.40
C LYS A 258 -21.36 0.74 20.09
N LEU A 259 -20.18 0.83 19.47
CA LEU A 259 -18.89 0.41 20.08
C LEU A 259 -18.61 1.13 21.40
N LYS A 260 -19.13 2.34 21.61
CA LYS A 260 -19.02 3.09 22.88
C LYS A 260 -19.40 2.26 24.09
N ASP A 261 -20.49 1.46 24.01
CA ASP A 261 -21.00 0.68 25.14
C ASP A 261 -20.19 -0.59 25.41
N TYR A 262 -19.25 -0.91 24.54
CA TYR A 262 -18.41 -2.10 24.53
C TYR A 262 -16.91 -1.79 24.63
N THR A 263 -16.53 -0.52 24.50
CA THR A 263 -15.13 -0.06 24.60
C THR A 263 -14.68 -0.02 26.06
N GLU A 264 -13.44 -0.44 26.32
CA GLU A 264 -12.86 -0.37 27.67
C GLU A 264 -12.84 1.08 28.17
N PRO A 265 -13.30 1.38 29.40
CA PRO A 265 -13.56 2.76 29.85
C PRO A 265 -12.35 3.70 29.87
N SER A 266 -11.12 3.19 29.99
CA SER A 266 -9.91 4.03 29.99
C SER A 266 -9.42 4.43 28.61
N VAL A 267 -9.95 3.80 27.55
CA VAL A 267 -9.44 3.94 26.17
C VAL A 267 -9.46 5.38 25.70
N VAL A 268 -10.59 6.09 25.83
CA VAL A 268 -10.70 7.49 25.36
C VAL A 268 -9.70 8.41 26.07
N ALA A 269 -9.48 8.21 27.36
CA ALA A 269 -8.53 9.03 28.13
C ALA A 269 -7.07 8.79 27.71
N ASN A 270 -6.76 7.60 27.21
CA ASN A 270 -5.44 7.21 26.75
C ASN A 270 -5.26 7.36 25.22
N ALA A 271 -6.33 7.60 24.46
CA ALA A 271 -6.31 7.70 22.99
C ALA A 271 -5.67 9.01 22.50
N ASN A 272 -4.48 9.31 22.99
CA ASN A 272 -3.68 10.48 22.61
C ASN A 272 -2.25 10.07 22.33
N GLY A 273 -1.51 10.88 21.56
CA GLY A 273 -0.25 10.55 20.94
C GLY A 273 0.72 9.68 21.73
N ASP A 274 1.00 10.04 22.99
CA ASP A 274 2.03 9.35 23.79
C ASP A 274 1.51 8.12 24.57
N ASN A 275 0.19 7.95 24.68
CA ASN A 275 -0.42 6.93 25.52
C ASN A 275 -1.07 5.77 24.75
N TYR A 276 -1.02 5.79 23.43
CA TYR A 276 -1.69 4.76 22.60
C TYR A 276 -1.28 3.32 22.94
N LYS A 277 -0.04 3.10 23.38
CA LYS A 277 0.44 1.77 23.82
C LYS A 277 -0.26 1.26 25.08
N LYS A 278 -0.81 2.14 25.91
CA LYS A 278 -1.64 1.72 27.07
C LYS A 278 -2.92 1.05 26.60
N ASN A 279 -3.50 1.53 25.50
CA ASN A 279 -4.69 0.92 24.92
C ASN A 279 -4.35 -0.41 24.24
N GLN A 280 -3.20 -0.52 23.59
CA GLN A 280 -2.71 -1.79 23.04
C GLN A 280 -2.48 -2.83 24.17
N GLN A 281 -1.97 -2.40 25.34
CA GLN A 281 -1.73 -3.26 26.49
C GLN A 281 -3.02 -3.90 27.04
N LEU A 282 -4.19 -3.31 26.82
CA LEU A 282 -5.45 -3.86 27.29
C LEU A 282 -5.77 -5.24 26.73
N VAL A 283 -5.38 -5.51 25.48
CA VAL A 283 -5.55 -6.84 24.87
C VAL A 283 -4.53 -7.83 25.44
N LEU A 284 -3.28 -7.40 25.64
CA LEU A 284 -2.25 -8.24 26.25
C LEU A 284 -2.58 -8.63 27.69
N ASP A 285 -3.29 -7.76 28.41
CA ASP A 285 -3.75 -7.97 29.79
C ASP A 285 -5.10 -8.72 29.88
N ASN A 286 -5.71 -9.12 28.76
CA ASN A 286 -7.07 -9.69 28.70
C ASN A 286 -8.17 -8.77 29.26
N LYS A 287 -7.98 -7.45 29.20
CA LYS A 287 -8.98 -6.44 29.60
C LYS A 287 -9.91 -6.03 28.46
N ALA A 288 -9.45 -6.18 27.22
CA ALA A 288 -10.25 -6.04 26.01
C ALA A 288 -10.04 -7.25 25.11
N LEU A 289 -11.09 -7.69 24.40
CA LEU A 289 -10.99 -8.81 23.46
C LEU A 289 -10.30 -8.41 22.17
N PHE A 290 -10.68 -7.27 21.62
CA PHE A 290 -10.20 -6.82 20.31
C PHE A 290 -9.60 -5.42 20.35
N ILE A 291 -8.63 -5.20 19.46
CA ILE A 291 -8.12 -3.88 19.12
C ILE A 291 -7.95 -3.77 17.59
N ASN A 292 -8.42 -2.67 17.00
CA ASN A 292 -8.13 -2.38 15.59
C ASN A 292 -6.69 -1.89 15.42
N ASN A 293 -5.95 -2.51 14.49
CA ASN A 293 -4.55 -2.16 14.24
C ASN A 293 -4.08 -2.72 12.88
N GLY A 294 -2.82 -2.54 12.55
CA GLY A 294 -2.15 -3.14 11.42
C GLY A 294 -1.09 -4.18 11.84
N ASP A 295 -0.46 -4.79 10.85
CA ASP A 295 0.55 -5.85 11.00
C ASP A 295 1.78 -5.45 11.83
N TRP A 296 1.97 -4.17 12.10
CA TRP A 296 3.03 -3.63 12.96
C TRP A 296 2.79 -3.80 14.47
N LEU A 297 1.53 -4.03 14.91
CA LEU A 297 1.16 -4.13 16.33
C LEU A 297 1.99 -5.16 17.13
N PRO A 298 2.19 -6.40 16.63
CA PRO A 298 2.99 -7.39 17.35
C PRO A 298 4.42 -6.92 17.61
N GLY A 299 5.02 -6.24 16.62
CA GLY A 299 6.35 -5.66 16.73
C GLY A 299 6.42 -4.51 17.73
N GLU A 300 5.44 -3.60 17.73
CA GLU A 300 5.35 -2.49 18.69
C GLU A 300 5.23 -2.95 20.15
N MET A 301 4.63 -4.12 20.35
CA MET A 301 4.36 -4.71 21.66
C MET A 301 5.22 -5.94 21.97
N ALA A 302 6.33 -6.17 21.23
CA ALA A 302 7.17 -7.35 21.37
C ALA A 302 7.68 -7.57 22.80
N ASP A 303 8.17 -6.50 23.43
CA ASP A 303 8.74 -6.52 24.79
C ASP A 303 7.71 -6.25 25.90
N ALA A 304 6.43 -6.04 25.53
CA ALA A 304 5.38 -5.73 26.52
C ALA A 304 5.00 -6.98 27.33
N PRO A 305 4.77 -6.84 28.66
CA PRO A 305 4.24 -7.93 29.46
C PRO A 305 2.86 -8.37 28.95
N ARG A 306 2.56 -9.65 29.08
CA ARG A 306 1.30 -10.22 28.59
C ARG A 306 0.78 -11.32 29.49
N ALA A 307 -0.51 -11.57 29.44
CA ALA A 307 -1.16 -12.64 30.17
C ALA A 307 -0.56 -14.02 29.84
N ASP A 308 -0.63 -14.95 30.80
CA ASP A 308 -0.19 -16.34 30.57
C ASP A 308 -1.00 -16.97 29.42
N GLY A 309 -0.31 -17.68 28.53
CA GLY A 309 -0.93 -18.30 27.36
C GLY A 309 -1.38 -17.31 26.28
N PHE A 310 -0.93 -16.05 26.33
CA PHE A 310 -1.23 -15.07 25.29
C PHE A 310 -0.62 -15.46 23.96
N GLU A 311 -1.47 -15.49 22.94
CA GLU A 311 -1.10 -15.70 21.56
C GLU A 311 -1.88 -14.73 20.66
N TRP A 312 -1.18 -13.98 19.81
CA TRP A 312 -1.85 -13.10 18.86
C TRP A 312 -2.69 -13.86 17.85
N GLY A 313 -3.89 -13.35 17.58
CA GLY A 313 -4.74 -13.69 16.46
C GLY A 313 -5.13 -12.44 15.68
N PHE A 314 -5.51 -12.62 14.45
CA PHE A 314 -5.90 -11.54 13.53
C PHE A 314 -7.14 -11.93 12.74
N THR A 315 -8.02 -10.96 12.49
CA THR A 315 -9.18 -11.12 11.60
C THR A 315 -9.52 -9.80 10.91
N ALA A 316 -10.10 -9.89 9.70
CA ALA A 316 -10.69 -8.74 9.02
C ALA A 316 -11.87 -8.16 9.82
N TYR A 317 -12.35 -6.97 9.42
CA TYR A 317 -13.54 -6.38 10.03
C TYR A 317 -14.79 -7.20 9.67
N PRO A 318 -15.72 -7.40 10.65
CA PRO A 318 -16.91 -8.20 10.42
C PRO A 318 -17.81 -7.67 9.31
N ALA A 319 -18.50 -8.58 8.62
CA ALA A 319 -19.55 -8.24 7.68
C ALA A 319 -20.81 -7.68 8.40
N TYR A 320 -21.68 -7.03 7.65
CA TYR A 320 -22.95 -6.50 8.20
C TYR A 320 -24.11 -7.52 8.19
N GLU A 321 -23.93 -8.64 7.50
CA GLU A 321 -24.97 -9.69 7.41
C GLU A 321 -24.32 -11.07 7.23
N ASP A 322 -25.07 -12.13 7.54
CA ASP A 322 -24.60 -13.50 7.39
C ASP A 322 -24.25 -13.81 5.93
N GLY A 323 -23.05 -14.31 5.71
CA GLY A 323 -22.53 -14.60 4.39
C GLY A 323 -22.11 -13.35 3.59
N GLY A 324 -22.17 -12.19 4.20
CA GLY A 324 -21.64 -10.95 3.62
C GLY A 324 -20.11 -10.94 3.56
N ASP A 325 -19.58 -10.03 2.76
CA ASP A 325 -18.13 -9.88 2.60
C ASP A 325 -17.49 -9.20 3.83
N MET A 326 -16.43 -9.80 4.33
CA MET A 326 -15.52 -9.17 5.29
C MET A 326 -14.44 -8.41 4.53
N TYR A 327 -14.06 -7.24 5.01
CA TYR A 327 -13.03 -6.42 4.38
C TYR A 327 -11.89 -6.10 5.35
N SER A 328 -10.70 -6.00 4.79
CA SER A 328 -9.51 -5.48 5.47
C SER A 328 -8.97 -4.31 4.65
N TYR A 329 -8.80 -3.15 5.30
CA TYR A 329 -8.10 -2.05 4.64
C TYR A 329 -6.62 -2.37 4.54
N ASN A 330 -6.08 -2.09 3.38
CA ASN A 330 -4.72 -2.43 3.07
C ASN A 330 -3.89 -1.16 2.84
N PHE A 331 -2.89 -0.95 3.69
CA PHE A 331 -1.80 -0.06 3.33
C PHE A 331 -0.90 -0.79 2.35
N PHE A 332 -0.79 -0.26 1.15
CA PHE A 332 0.05 -0.90 0.17
C PHE A 332 1.15 0.06 -0.31
N GLU A 333 2.24 -0.53 -0.69
CA GLU A 333 3.39 0.18 -1.21
C GLU A 333 3.54 -0.17 -2.68
N GLN A 334 3.61 0.86 -3.49
CA GLN A 334 3.63 0.73 -4.94
C GLN A 334 4.98 1.09 -5.53
N MET A 335 5.15 0.63 -6.75
CA MET A 335 6.22 1.04 -7.64
C MET A 335 5.63 1.65 -8.92
N TYR A 336 6.38 2.53 -9.54
CA TYR A 336 5.98 3.17 -10.77
C TYR A 336 7.17 3.52 -11.66
N ILE A 337 6.87 3.71 -12.90
CA ILE A 337 7.80 4.07 -13.95
C ILE A 337 7.47 5.51 -14.38
N PRO A 338 8.42 6.46 -14.36
CA PRO A 338 8.23 7.77 -14.97
C PRO A 338 7.98 7.68 -16.49
N ALA A 339 7.28 8.66 -17.07
CA ALA A 339 6.69 8.60 -18.41
C ALA A 339 7.66 8.34 -19.60
N GLU A 340 8.96 8.42 -19.39
CA GLU A 340 9.97 8.25 -20.46
C GLU A 340 10.87 7.01 -20.23
N ALA A 341 10.35 5.96 -19.56
CA ALA A 341 11.14 4.80 -19.20
C ALA A 341 11.53 3.91 -20.38
N SER A 342 12.60 3.14 -20.19
CA SER A 342 13.05 2.10 -21.11
C SER A 342 12.26 0.80 -20.92
N ASN A 343 12.15 -0.03 -21.99
CA ASN A 343 11.49 -1.34 -21.91
C ASN A 343 12.10 -2.24 -20.83
N ILE A 344 13.39 -2.08 -20.50
CA ILE A 344 14.04 -2.89 -19.46
C ILE A 344 13.46 -2.61 -18.06
N ALA A 345 12.92 -1.41 -17.81
CA ALA A 345 12.21 -1.12 -16.55
C ALA A 345 10.92 -1.92 -16.45
N GLU A 346 10.20 -2.09 -17.56
CA GLU A 346 9.00 -2.93 -17.63
C GLU A 346 9.33 -4.40 -17.38
N GLU A 347 10.43 -4.91 -17.96
CA GLU A 347 10.88 -6.30 -17.74
C GLU A 347 11.29 -6.54 -16.29
N PHE A 348 12.02 -5.60 -15.68
CA PHE A 348 12.37 -5.68 -14.26
C PHE A 348 11.13 -5.64 -13.37
N MET A 349 10.15 -4.77 -13.66
CA MET A 349 8.89 -4.71 -12.92
C MET A 349 8.11 -6.03 -13.03
N ALA A 350 8.02 -6.62 -14.21
CA ALA A 350 7.39 -7.92 -14.41
C ALA A 350 8.13 -9.05 -13.66
N TYR A 351 9.46 -9.00 -13.57
CA TYR A 351 10.27 -9.95 -12.81
C TYR A 351 9.94 -9.92 -11.31
N LEU A 352 9.63 -8.75 -10.74
CA LEU A 352 9.29 -8.63 -9.32
C LEU A 352 8.03 -9.42 -8.90
N TYR A 353 7.21 -9.86 -9.87
CA TYR A 353 6.05 -10.71 -9.64
C TYR A 353 6.33 -12.21 -9.81
N SER A 354 7.57 -12.61 -10.13
CA SER A 354 7.94 -14.03 -10.25
C SER A 354 8.07 -14.72 -8.89
N ASP A 355 7.86 -16.04 -8.87
CA ASP A 355 8.04 -16.84 -7.66
C ASP A 355 9.45 -16.69 -7.08
N GLU A 356 10.48 -16.57 -7.96
CA GLU A 356 11.86 -16.31 -7.51
C GLU A 356 11.98 -14.98 -6.78
N ALA A 357 11.40 -13.91 -7.33
CA ALA A 357 11.42 -12.58 -6.68
C ALA A 357 10.60 -12.59 -5.37
N VAL A 358 9.45 -13.24 -5.35
CA VAL A 358 8.63 -13.43 -4.15
C VAL A 358 9.41 -14.15 -3.05
N GLU A 359 10.15 -15.19 -3.40
CA GLU A 359 10.99 -15.93 -2.43
C GLU A 359 12.10 -15.05 -1.84
N ILE A 360 12.82 -14.29 -2.67
CA ILE A 360 13.85 -13.34 -2.23
C ILE A 360 13.27 -12.27 -1.31
N ILE A 361 12.12 -11.73 -1.68
CA ILE A 361 11.42 -10.70 -0.89
C ILE A 361 11.00 -11.26 0.47
N ALA A 362 10.42 -12.46 0.50
CA ALA A 362 10.02 -13.12 1.74
C ALA A 362 11.19 -13.43 2.66
N GLU A 363 12.30 -13.94 2.09
CA GLU A 363 13.50 -14.31 2.85
C GLU A 363 14.19 -13.07 3.44
N LEU A 364 14.44 -12.05 2.63
CA LEU A 364 15.30 -10.92 2.98
C LEU A 364 14.51 -9.67 3.40
N GLY A 365 13.35 -9.42 2.81
CA GLY A 365 12.48 -8.28 3.13
C GLY A 365 11.40 -8.58 4.16
N LYS A 366 11.22 -9.87 4.55
CA LYS A 366 10.17 -10.31 5.50
C LYS A 366 8.78 -9.76 5.14
N SER A 367 8.45 -9.81 3.86
CA SER A 367 7.21 -9.26 3.30
C SER A 367 6.74 -10.13 2.13
N VAL A 368 5.57 -9.81 1.61
CA VAL A 368 4.96 -10.53 0.48
C VAL A 368 4.55 -9.57 -0.62
N VAL A 369 4.55 -10.08 -1.84
CA VAL A 369 3.97 -9.44 -3.02
C VAL A 369 2.52 -9.92 -3.14
N PRO A 370 1.54 -9.09 -3.53
CA PRO A 370 0.14 -9.51 -3.62
C PRO A 370 -0.12 -10.34 -4.88
N VAL A 371 0.44 -11.54 -4.92
CA VAL A 371 0.27 -12.50 -6.03
C VAL A 371 -0.16 -13.87 -5.52
N GLU A 372 -0.86 -14.62 -6.37
CA GLU A 372 -1.25 -16.00 -6.12
C GLU A 372 -0.04 -16.85 -5.69
N GLY A 373 -0.20 -17.62 -4.62
CA GLY A 373 0.84 -18.51 -4.08
C GLY A 373 1.95 -17.83 -3.27
N SER A 374 1.93 -16.50 -3.13
CA SER A 374 2.98 -15.77 -2.40
C SER A 374 3.09 -16.18 -0.94
N ILE A 375 1.98 -16.47 -0.29
CA ILE A 375 1.95 -16.90 1.12
C ILE A 375 2.57 -18.30 1.30
N GLU A 376 2.29 -19.22 0.39
CA GLU A 376 2.91 -20.57 0.42
C GLU A 376 4.44 -20.46 0.33
N ILE A 377 4.95 -19.62 -0.56
CA ILE A 377 6.38 -19.35 -0.69
C ILE A 377 6.93 -18.71 0.59
N ALA A 378 6.27 -17.67 1.06
CA ALA A 378 6.71 -16.84 2.18
C ALA A 378 6.65 -17.57 3.54
N SER A 379 5.77 -18.56 3.70
CA SER A 379 5.61 -19.34 4.94
C SER A 379 6.87 -20.03 5.41
N LYS A 380 7.86 -20.23 4.53
CA LYS A 380 9.18 -20.78 4.86
C LYS A 380 10.07 -19.78 5.63
N TYR A 381 9.78 -18.50 5.55
CA TYR A 381 10.64 -17.39 5.98
C TYR A 381 9.99 -16.47 7.00
N LEU A 382 8.66 -16.47 7.08
CA LEU A 382 7.85 -15.67 7.99
C LEU A 382 7.44 -16.50 9.21
N ASP A 383 7.17 -15.84 10.33
CA ASP A 383 6.58 -16.51 11.49
C ASP A 383 5.08 -16.79 11.27
N GLU A 384 4.50 -17.65 12.13
CA GLU A 384 3.11 -18.10 12.00
C GLU A 384 2.11 -16.94 12.05
N LEU A 385 2.36 -15.94 12.87
CA LEU A 385 1.50 -14.75 12.98
C LEU A 385 1.58 -13.87 11.72
N GLN A 386 2.78 -13.65 11.20
CA GLN A 386 2.95 -12.93 9.94
C GLN A 386 2.21 -13.61 8.79
N VAL A 387 2.32 -14.94 8.71
CA VAL A 387 1.58 -15.74 7.73
C VAL A 387 0.08 -15.59 7.92
N GLU A 388 -0.43 -15.67 9.16
CA GLU A 388 -1.86 -15.50 9.46
C GLU A 388 -2.38 -14.13 9.01
N ILE A 389 -1.68 -13.06 9.36
CA ILE A 389 -2.08 -11.68 9.01
C ILE A 389 -2.10 -11.52 7.48
N LEU A 390 -1.01 -11.92 6.82
CA LEU A 390 -0.84 -11.69 5.39
C LEU A 390 -1.75 -12.58 4.54
N SER A 391 -2.14 -13.76 5.03
CA SER A 391 -3.10 -14.64 4.35
C SER A 391 -4.57 -14.24 4.50
N VAL A 392 -4.88 -13.12 5.13
CA VAL A 392 -6.28 -12.68 5.36
C VAL A 392 -7.10 -12.63 4.07
N TYR A 393 -6.49 -12.25 2.95
CA TYR A 393 -7.15 -12.17 1.65
C TYR A 393 -7.34 -13.56 1.01
N GLU A 394 -6.40 -14.47 1.18
CA GLU A 394 -6.56 -15.87 0.77
C GLU A 394 -7.59 -16.61 1.63
N ASN A 395 -7.82 -16.16 2.87
CA ASN A 395 -8.79 -16.71 3.81
C ASN A 395 -10.20 -16.10 3.66
N GLY A 396 -10.45 -15.36 2.58
CA GLY A 396 -11.78 -14.93 2.16
C GLY A 396 -12.16 -13.50 2.53
N ALA A 397 -11.30 -12.74 3.19
CA ALA A 397 -11.51 -11.29 3.29
C ALA A 397 -11.18 -10.62 1.95
N LYS A 398 -11.85 -9.51 1.66
CA LYS A 398 -11.55 -8.71 0.47
C LYS A 398 -10.66 -7.53 0.84
N PRO A 399 -9.67 -7.20 0.01
CA PRO A 399 -8.88 -5.99 0.20
C PRO A 399 -9.73 -4.76 -0.13
N VAL A 400 -9.53 -3.69 0.62
CA VAL A 400 -9.95 -2.35 0.24
C VAL A 400 -8.76 -1.42 0.42
N MET A 401 -8.49 -0.63 -0.60
CA MET A 401 -7.38 0.31 -0.63
C MET A 401 -7.76 1.54 -1.44
N GLY A 402 -7.10 2.62 -1.16
CA GLY A 402 -7.36 3.90 -1.79
C GLY A 402 -7.45 5.00 -0.75
N GLY A 403 -7.56 6.21 -1.21
CA GLY A 403 -7.67 7.40 -0.39
C GLY A 403 -8.67 8.39 -0.98
N PHE A 404 -8.85 9.47 -0.27
CA PHE A 404 -9.72 10.55 -0.73
C PHE A 404 -9.16 11.19 -2.00
N ALA A 405 -10.07 11.62 -2.87
CA ALA A 405 -9.73 12.39 -4.04
C ALA A 405 -8.88 13.61 -3.67
N ALA A 406 -7.84 13.87 -4.47
CA ALA A 406 -6.95 15.01 -4.25
C ALA A 406 -7.71 16.32 -4.36
N THR A 407 -7.47 17.22 -3.41
CA THR A 407 -8.15 18.54 -3.36
C THR A 407 -7.14 19.67 -3.20
N GLU A 408 -7.49 20.84 -3.70
CA GLU A 408 -6.81 22.06 -3.27
C GLU A 408 -7.08 22.29 -1.77
N PRO A 409 -6.12 22.89 -1.03
CA PRO A 409 -6.33 23.20 0.37
C PRO A 409 -7.53 24.13 0.59
N VAL A 410 -8.41 23.77 1.53
CA VAL A 410 -9.54 24.60 1.95
C VAL A 410 -9.20 25.30 3.26
N GLU A 411 -9.21 26.63 3.27
CA GLU A 411 -8.83 27.42 4.44
C GLU A 411 -9.67 27.07 5.68
N GLY A 412 -9.02 26.72 6.76
CA GLY A 412 -9.68 26.39 8.04
C GLY A 412 -10.34 25.03 8.10
N LEU A 413 -10.21 24.19 7.06
CA LEU A 413 -10.71 22.82 7.04
C LEU A 413 -9.56 21.80 7.26
N VAL A 414 -9.74 20.96 8.25
CA VAL A 414 -8.93 19.75 8.48
C VAL A 414 -9.87 18.56 8.37
N TRP A 415 -9.77 17.77 7.30
CA TRP A 415 -10.67 16.65 7.03
C TRP A 415 -10.74 15.67 8.20
N ASN A 416 -9.60 15.31 8.76
CA ASN A 416 -9.52 14.33 9.84
C ASN A 416 -10.29 14.76 11.12
N ASP A 417 -10.47 16.05 11.36
CA ASP A 417 -11.28 16.53 12.49
C ASP A 417 -12.74 16.08 12.37
N SER A 418 -13.26 15.98 11.16
CA SER A 418 -14.63 15.51 10.87
C SER A 418 -14.67 14.01 10.58
N TYR A 419 -13.60 13.42 10.06
CA TYR A 419 -13.58 12.04 9.59
C TYR A 419 -13.36 11.04 10.74
N VAL A 420 -12.23 11.12 11.43
CA VAL A 420 -11.85 10.14 12.47
C VAL A 420 -11.63 10.74 13.85
N LEU A 421 -11.11 11.97 13.98
CA LEU A 421 -10.80 12.54 15.31
C LEU A 421 -12.05 12.86 16.12
N ILE A 422 -13.19 13.03 15.49
CA ILE A 422 -14.50 13.17 16.16
C ILE A 422 -14.92 11.91 16.92
N ILE A 423 -14.35 10.73 16.62
CA ILE A 423 -14.71 9.45 17.21
C ILE A 423 -14.55 9.46 18.72
N ASP A 424 -13.51 10.09 19.27
CA ASP A 424 -13.35 10.22 20.72
C ASP A 424 -14.55 10.95 21.37
N SER A 425 -15.16 11.89 20.64
CA SER A 425 -16.36 12.60 21.10
C SER A 425 -17.62 11.74 21.01
N ILE A 426 -17.68 10.82 20.04
CA ILE A 426 -18.74 9.82 19.93
C ILE A 426 -18.58 8.79 21.08
N MET A 427 -17.38 8.27 21.28
CA MET A 427 -17.06 7.27 22.30
C MET A 427 -17.30 7.77 23.74
N ASN A 428 -17.07 9.06 24.03
CA ASN A 428 -17.36 9.64 25.33
C ASN A 428 -18.79 10.21 25.44
N GLY A 429 -19.58 10.15 24.36
CA GLY A 429 -20.99 10.57 24.33
C GLY A 429 -21.21 12.08 24.34
N THR A 430 -20.20 12.89 24.00
CA THR A 430 -20.33 14.36 23.89
C THR A 430 -20.87 14.79 22.54
N LYS A 431 -20.81 13.92 21.51
CA LYS A 431 -21.42 14.10 20.19
C LYS A 431 -22.27 12.89 19.81
N THR A 432 -23.24 13.13 18.93
CA THR A 432 -24.15 12.15 18.37
C THR A 432 -23.73 11.72 16.95
N VAL A 433 -24.33 10.66 16.42
CA VAL A 433 -24.20 10.28 15.00
C VAL A 433 -24.65 11.41 14.09
N GLU A 434 -25.73 12.13 14.42
CA GLU A 434 -26.22 13.27 13.66
C GLU A 434 -25.18 14.42 13.62
N ASP A 435 -24.52 14.72 14.76
CA ASP A 435 -23.42 15.69 14.80
C ASP A 435 -22.28 15.28 13.88
N TRP A 436 -21.97 13.99 13.84
CA TRP A 436 -20.92 13.44 12.99
C TRP A 436 -21.29 13.52 11.51
N GLN A 437 -22.50 13.09 11.14
CA GLN A 437 -23.01 13.21 9.77
C GLN A 437 -23.00 14.66 9.27
N ASN A 438 -23.41 15.60 10.10
CA ASN A 438 -23.39 17.02 9.77
C ASN A 438 -21.97 17.54 9.54
N ALA A 439 -21.00 17.13 10.39
CA ALA A 439 -19.59 17.50 10.23
C ALA A 439 -19.00 16.92 8.95
N LEU A 440 -19.21 15.62 8.69
CA LEU A 440 -18.76 14.94 7.48
C LEU A 440 -19.36 15.56 6.21
N THR A 441 -20.66 15.80 6.19
CA THR A 441 -21.34 16.38 5.03
C THR A 441 -20.81 17.78 4.74
N SER A 442 -20.71 18.64 5.77
CA SER A 442 -20.20 19.99 5.60
C SER A 442 -18.75 20.03 5.08
N ALA A 443 -17.89 19.17 5.61
CA ALA A 443 -16.50 19.09 5.18
C ALA A 443 -16.40 18.49 3.76
N SER A 444 -17.14 17.40 3.49
CA SER A 444 -17.21 16.74 2.19
C SER A 444 -17.66 17.66 1.06
N ASP A 445 -18.68 18.48 1.29
CA ASP A 445 -19.19 19.44 0.29
C ASP A 445 -18.13 20.50 -0.09
N GLN A 446 -17.35 20.96 0.89
CA GLN A 446 -16.26 21.91 0.64
C GLN A 446 -15.10 21.26 -0.13
N LEU A 447 -14.72 20.04 0.25
CA LEU A 447 -13.63 19.31 -0.42
C LEU A 447 -14.03 18.89 -1.83
N ARG A 448 -15.28 18.47 -2.06
CA ARG A 448 -15.78 18.16 -3.41
C ARG A 448 -15.66 19.36 -4.36
N ALA A 449 -15.93 20.57 -3.87
CA ALA A 449 -15.77 21.79 -4.67
C ALA A 449 -14.29 22.11 -4.97
N ALA A 450 -13.36 21.55 -4.19
CA ALA A 450 -11.93 21.77 -4.30
C ALA A 450 -11.18 20.59 -4.98
N ILE A 451 -11.88 19.57 -5.47
CA ILE A 451 -11.24 18.42 -6.16
C ILE A 451 -10.42 18.93 -7.35
N ILE A 452 -9.17 18.49 -7.43
CA ILE A 452 -8.25 18.76 -8.53
C ILE A 452 -8.73 17.95 -9.74
N LYS A 453 -8.96 18.62 -10.87
CA LYS A 453 -9.51 18.02 -12.12
C LYS A 453 -8.40 17.67 -13.10
#